data_093b687d2be8b236852001fa559fb4c2
#
_entry.id   093b687d2be8b236852001fa559fb4c2
#
_cell.length_a   1.000
_cell.length_b   1.000
_cell.length_c   1.000
_cell.angle_alpha   90.00
_cell.angle_beta   90.00
_cell.angle_gamma   90.00
#
_symmetry.space_group_name_H-M   'P 1'
#
loop_
_entity.id
_entity.type
_entity.pdbx_description
1 polymer ?
#
loop_
_entity_poly.entity_id
_entity_poly.type
_entity_poly.pdbx_seq_one_letter_code
_entity_poly.pdbx_strand_id
1 'polypeptide(L)'
;MSVMWAATSPEFGLFHPVERRSEVKDLSDRFNDLRSCGQGYVEVRSPTREFPVLSLAFRGDHAVVHLISDAERMFLLVGDGIVPSSAEVEVPIVDDLAAFTDDFVLDTDRAWGVVHDFIQTRAADPLGEWREL
;
A
#
# COMPACT_ATOMS: atom_id res chain seq x y z
N MET A 1 12.79 -8.92 -11.43
CA MET A 1 11.59 -9.57 -10.86
C MET A 1 10.36 -8.79 -11.29
N SER A 2 9.43 -9.48 -11.91
CA SER A 2 8.20 -8.85 -12.40
C SER A 2 7.16 -8.69 -11.30
N VAL A 3 6.37 -7.63 -11.41
CA VAL A 3 5.27 -7.33 -10.50
C VAL A 3 4.09 -6.80 -11.29
N MET A 4 2.87 -7.13 -10.85
CA MET A 4 1.65 -6.51 -11.35
C MET A 4 1.22 -5.43 -10.37
N TRP A 5 0.89 -4.24 -10.88
CA TRP A 5 0.50 -3.12 -10.02
C TRP A 5 -0.42 -2.13 -10.72
N ALA A 6 -1.21 -1.43 -9.93
CA ALA A 6 -2.00 -0.29 -10.34
C ALA A 6 -1.81 0.82 -9.31
N ALA A 7 -1.86 2.06 -9.73
CA ALA A 7 -1.52 3.18 -8.86
C ALA A 7 -2.27 4.46 -9.24
N THR A 8 -2.29 5.40 -8.30
CA THR A 8 -2.74 6.78 -8.55
C THR A 8 -1.91 7.38 -9.68
N SER A 9 -2.57 8.11 -10.59
CA SER A 9 -1.90 8.88 -11.63
C SER A 9 -1.26 10.13 -11.02
N PRO A 10 0.05 10.35 -11.21
CA PRO A 10 0.70 11.56 -10.71
C PRO A 10 0.17 12.84 -11.36
N GLU A 11 -0.36 12.74 -12.58
CA GLU A 11 -0.86 13.90 -13.34
C GLU A 11 -2.24 14.34 -12.89
N PHE A 12 -3.12 13.38 -12.58
CA PHE A 12 -4.52 13.68 -12.29
C PHE A 12 -4.91 13.46 -10.83
N GLY A 13 -4.06 12.79 -10.04
CA GLY A 13 -4.37 12.47 -8.65
C GLY A 13 -5.46 11.43 -8.46
N LEU A 14 -5.88 10.73 -9.51
CA LEU A 14 -6.91 9.71 -9.48
C LEU A 14 -6.31 8.32 -9.69
N PHE A 15 -6.90 7.32 -9.03
CA PHE A 15 -6.46 5.94 -9.17
C PHE A 15 -6.75 5.42 -10.59
N HIS A 16 -5.72 4.87 -11.21
CA HIS A 16 -5.81 4.25 -12.53
C HIS A 16 -5.89 2.73 -12.36
N PRO A 17 -7.07 2.11 -12.53
CA PRO A 17 -7.30 0.72 -12.13
C PRO A 17 -6.70 -0.32 -13.08
N VAL A 18 -6.19 0.10 -14.22
CA VAL A 18 -5.58 -0.81 -15.19
C VAL A 18 -4.24 -1.28 -14.66
N GLU A 19 -4.12 -2.58 -14.40
CA GLU A 19 -2.86 -3.16 -13.92
C GLU A 19 -1.78 -3.12 -14.99
N ARG A 20 -0.55 -2.89 -14.54
CA ARG A 20 0.66 -2.95 -15.36
C ARG A 20 1.56 -4.07 -14.88
N ARG A 21 2.22 -4.72 -15.82
CA ARG A 21 3.28 -5.66 -15.50
C ARG A 21 4.62 -5.01 -15.81
N SER A 22 5.49 -4.93 -14.81
CA SER A 22 6.81 -4.33 -14.99
C SER A 22 7.82 -4.92 -14.02
N GLU A 23 9.06 -4.47 -14.13
CA GLU A 23 10.07 -4.70 -13.10
C GLU A 23 9.81 -3.79 -11.91
N VAL A 24 10.37 -4.15 -10.75
CA VAL A 24 10.22 -3.39 -9.51
C VAL A 24 10.68 -1.93 -9.67
N LYS A 25 11.66 -1.69 -10.52
CA LYS A 25 12.17 -0.34 -10.77
C LYS A 25 11.08 0.62 -11.25
N ASP A 26 10.22 0.19 -12.17
CA ASP A 26 9.14 1.04 -12.69
C ASP A 26 8.12 1.38 -11.60
N LEU A 27 7.81 0.41 -10.75
CA LEU A 27 6.95 0.64 -9.60
C LEU A 27 7.59 1.63 -8.61
N SER A 28 8.89 1.48 -8.35
CA SER A 28 9.63 2.41 -7.48
C SER A 28 9.63 3.83 -8.03
N ASP A 29 9.80 3.99 -9.34
CA ASP A 29 9.77 5.29 -9.99
C ASP A 29 8.38 5.94 -9.83
N ARG A 30 7.31 5.16 -10.02
CA ARG A 30 5.95 5.65 -9.81
C ARG A 30 5.71 6.04 -8.35
N PHE A 31 6.17 5.23 -7.41
CA PHE A 31 6.03 5.54 -6.00
C PHE A 31 6.74 6.85 -5.63
N ASN A 32 7.94 7.06 -6.15
CA ASN A 32 8.69 8.30 -5.93
C ASN A 32 7.95 9.51 -6.52
N ASP A 33 7.35 9.37 -7.69
CA ASP A 33 6.52 10.43 -8.28
C ASP A 33 5.34 10.77 -7.38
N LEU A 34 4.66 9.76 -6.84
CA LEU A 34 3.53 9.98 -5.92
C LEU A 34 3.99 10.61 -4.61
N ARG A 35 5.16 10.26 -4.08
CA ARG A 35 5.70 10.90 -2.89
C ARG A 35 5.94 12.40 -3.13
N SER A 36 6.39 12.76 -4.30
CA SER A 36 6.56 14.17 -4.69
C SER A 36 5.23 14.91 -4.76
N CYS A 37 4.13 14.20 -5.07
CA CYS A 37 2.79 14.75 -5.05
C CYS A 37 2.20 14.86 -3.63
N GLY A 38 2.77 14.17 -2.65
CA GLY A 38 2.37 14.22 -1.26
C GLY A 38 1.40 13.14 -0.80
N GLN A 39 0.80 12.39 -1.71
CA GLN A 39 -0.11 11.29 -1.38
C GLN A 39 -0.30 10.36 -2.57
N GLY A 40 -0.73 9.14 -2.29
CA GLY A 40 -1.03 8.17 -3.34
C GLY A 40 -1.57 6.85 -2.80
N TYR A 41 -2.03 6.02 -3.74
CA TYR A 41 -2.55 4.68 -3.47
C TYR A 41 -2.00 3.72 -4.52
N VAL A 42 -1.50 2.58 -4.08
CA VAL A 42 -0.87 1.57 -4.95
C VAL A 42 -1.38 0.19 -4.58
N GLU A 43 -1.74 -0.62 -5.56
CA GLU A 43 -2.07 -2.04 -5.39
C GLU A 43 -1.03 -2.89 -6.10
N VAL A 44 -0.55 -3.94 -5.43
CA VAL A 44 0.56 -4.77 -5.91
C VAL A 44 0.23 -6.24 -5.73
N ARG A 45 0.52 -7.05 -6.74
CA ARG A 45 0.39 -8.52 -6.65
C ARG A 45 1.44 -9.23 -7.51
N SER A 46 1.60 -10.53 -7.26
CA SER A 46 2.43 -11.38 -8.12
C SER A 46 1.78 -11.53 -9.50
N PRO A 47 2.57 -11.51 -10.60
CA PRO A 47 2.03 -11.73 -11.95
C PRO A 47 1.41 -13.11 -12.17
N THR A 48 1.73 -14.08 -11.32
CA THR A 48 1.28 -15.46 -11.48
C THR A 48 0.08 -15.81 -10.62
N ARG A 49 -0.38 -14.88 -9.77
CA ARG A 49 -1.51 -15.10 -8.85
C ARG A 49 -2.42 -13.89 -8.81
N GLU A 50 -3.72 -14.15 -8.76
CA GLU A 50 -4.71 -13.09 -8.56
C GLU A 50 -4.66 -12.55 -7.13
N PHE A 51 -4.41 -13.42 -6.15
CA PHE A 51 -4.30 -13.07 -4.74
C PHE A 51 -3.03 -13.69 -4.13
N PRO A 52 -2.50 -13.12 -3.05
CA PRO A 52 -2.97 -11.91 -2.37
C PRO A 52 -2.60 -10.64 -3.13
N VAL A 53 -3.38 -9.58 -2.86
CA VAL A 53 -3.08 -8.22 -3.31
C VAL A 53 -2.71 -7.39 -2.09
N LEU A 54 -1.59 -6.69 -2.16
CA LEU A 54 -1.17 -5.76 -1.12
C LEU A 54 -1.44 -4.35 -1.61
N SER A 55 -2.07 -3.51 -0.78
CA SER A 55 -2.23 -2.11 -1.11
C SER A 55 -1.51 -1.23 -0.10
N LEU A 56 -0.94 -0.14 -0.59
CA LEU A 56 -0.32 0.89 0.22
C LEU A 56 -0.99 2.21 -0.10
N ALA A 57 -1.58 2.83 0.93
CA ALA A 57 -2.12 4.17 0.85
C ALA A 57 -1.28 5.07 1.75
N PHE A 58 -0.90 6.26 1.25
CA PHE A 58 -0.09 7.18 2.05
C PHE A 58 -0.47 8.62 1.81
N ARG A 59 -0.21 9.44 2.82
CA ARG A 59 -0.30 10.89 2.74
C ARG A 59 0.82 11.48 3.62
N GLY A 60 1.77 12.17 2.99
CA GLY A 60 2.97 12.62 3.67
C GLY A 60 3.78 11.43 4.20
N ASP A 61 4.10 11.46 5.48
CA ASP A 61 4.89 10.42 6.14
C ASP A 61 4.05 9.30 6.77
N HIS A 62 2.73 9.36 6.62
CA HIS A 62 1.81 8.38 7.19
C HIS A 62 1.26 7.46 6.12
N ALA A 63 1.25 6.16 6.40
CA ALA A 63 0.78 5.15 5.47
C ALA A 63 -0.03 4.07 6.15
N VAL A 64 -0.91 3.43 5.38
CA VAL A 64 -1.72 2.29 5.80
C VAL A 64 -1.57 1.19 4.76
N VAL A 65 -1.36 -0.04 5.22
CA VAL A 65 -1.18 -1.21 4.34
C VAL A 65 -2.33 -2.19 4.54
N HIS A 66 -3.02 -2.51 3.44
CA HIS A 66 -4.06 -3.53 3.40
C HIS A 66 -3.54 -4.78 2.71
N LEU A 67 -4.05 -5.93 3.12
CA LEU A 67 -3.85 -7.19 2.43
C LEU A 67 -5.22 -7.76 2.04
N ILE A 68 -5.40 -8.03 0.75
CA ILE A 68 -6.58 -8.72 0.24
C ILE A 68 -6.14 -10.14 -0.04
N SER A 69 -6.44 -11.07 0.89
CA SER A 69 -5.95 -12.45 0.81
C SER A 69 -6.75 -13.30 -0.17
N ASP A 70 -8.03 -12.97 -0.37
CA ASP A 70 -8.92 -13.56 -1.36
C ASP A 70 -10.11 -12.60 -1.60
N ALA A 71 -11.09 -13.03 -2.39
CA ALA A 71 -12.22 -12.17 -2.78
C ALA A 71 -13.08 -11.70 -1.59
N GLU A 72 -12.99 -12.36 -0.45
CA GLU A 72 -13.88 -12.09 0.71
C GLU A 72 -13.13 -11.64 1.96
N ARG A 73 -11.79 -11.72 1.99
CA ARG A 73 -11.01 -11.47 3.20
C ARG A 73 -10.02 -10.34 3.00
N MET A 74 -10.07 -9.37 3.91
CA MET A 74 -9.18 -8.22 3.91
C MET A 74 -8.60 -8.01 5.31
N PHE A 75 -7.33 -7.62 5.36
CA PHE A 75 -6.58 -7.40 6.60
C PHE A 75 -5.90 -6.03 6.57
N LEU A 76 -5.67 -5.47 7.76
CA LEU A 76 -4.81 -4.30 7.95
C LEU A 76 -3.54 -4.70 8.67
N LEU A 77 -2.41 -4.17 8.21
CA LEU A 77 -1.14 -4.33 8.89
C LEU A 77 -1.13 -3.45 10.15
N VAL A 78 -0.74 -4.04 11.28
CA VAL A 78 -0.61 -3.31 12.54
C VAL A 78 0.53 -2.29 12.42
N GLY A 79 0.24 -1.06 12.83
CA GLY A 79 1.18 0.06 12.72
C GLY A 79 2.34 0.00 13.70
N ASP A 80 3.20 1.00 13.62
CA ASP A 80 4.45 1.06 14.39
C ASP A 80 4.43 2.11 15.51
N GLY A 81 3.26 2.68 15.78
CA GLY A 81 3.10 3.60 16.90
C GLY A 81 3.70 5.00 16.70
N ILE A 82 3.91 5.41 15.45
CA ILE A 82 4.52 6.71 15.13
C ILE A 82 3.58 7.90 15.36
N VAL A 83 2.29 7.66 15.55
CA VAL A 83 1.30 8.72 15.82
C VAL A 83 0.73 8.54 17.23
N PRO A 84 0.25 9.63 17.85
CA PRO A 84 -0.37 9.55 19.18
C PRO A 84 -1.59 8.61 19.20
N SER A 85 -1.82 7.95 20.32
CA SER A 85 -2.84 6.90 20.47
C SER A 85 -4.29 7.35 20.23
N SER A 86 -4.57 8.65 20.22
CA SER A 86 -5.88 9.20 19.92
C SER A 86 -5.98 9.82 18.53
N ALA A 87 -4.91 9.78 17.75
CA ALA A 87 -4.87 10.42 16.45
C ALA A 87 -5.55 9.57 15.38
N GLU A 88 -6.19 10.27 14.44
CA GLU A 88 -6.66 9.68 13.20
C GLU A 88 -5.86 10.25 12.05
N VAL A 89 -5.53 9.41 11.07
CA VAL A 89 -4.80 9.80 9.87
C VAL A 89 -5.65 9.48 8.65
N GLU A 90 -5.83 10.45 7.77
CA GLU A 90 -6.52 10.25 6.52
C GLU A 90 -5.53 9.93 5.40
N VAL A 91 -5.81 8.88 4.65
CA VAL A 91 -5.04 8.47 3.48
C VAL A 91 -5.99 8.16 2.32
N PRO A 92 -5.54 8.32 1.06
CA PRO A 92 -6.40 8.03 -0.08
C PRO A 92 -6.54 6.50 -0.27
N ILE A 93 -7.77 6.02 -0.19
CA ILE A 93 -8.11 4.65 -0.56
C ILE A 93 -8.81 4.74 -1.91
N VAL A 94 -8.11 4.33 -2.96
CA VAL A 94 -8.51 4.55 -4.34
C VAL A 94 -8.58 6.07 -4.60
N ASP A 95 -9.76 6.68 -4.63
CA ASP A 95 -9.93 8.11 -4.88
C ASP A 95 -10.48 8.90 -3.70
N ASP A 96 -10.91 8.20 -2.65
CA ASP A 96 -11.52 8.81 -1.46
C ASP A 96 -10.58 8.76 -0.26
N LEU A 97 -10.60 9.80 0.57
CA LEU A 97 -9.88 9.79 1.83
C LEU A 97 -10.60 8.94 2.84
N ALA A 98 -9.86 8.07 3.52
CA ALA A 98 -10.37 7.25 4.62
C ALA A 98 -9.52 7.48 5.87
N ALA A 99 -10.16 7.54 7.03
CA ALA A 99 -9.49 7.76 8.31
C ALA A 99 -9.14 6.43 8.98
N PHE A 100 -7.93 6.36 9.52
CA PHE A 100 -7.45 5.20 10.26
C PHE A 100 -6.87 5.65 11.60
N THR A 101 -7.05 4.82 12.63
CA THR A 101 -6.47 5.09 13.94
C THR A 101 -4.98 4.73 13.96
N ASP A 102 -4.29 5.20 14.98
CA ASP A 102 -2.87 4.99 15.20
C ASP A 102 -2.45 3.51 15.12
N ASP A 103 -3.33 2.58 15.48
CA ASP A 103 -3.04 1.15 15.45
C ASP A 103 -2.64 0.63 14.06
N PHE A 104 -3.04 1.32 13.01
CA PHE A 104 -2.84 0.87 11.62
C PHE A 104 -1.99 1.84 10.80
N VAL A 105 -1.35 2.81 11.44
CA VAL A 105 -0.55 3.80 10.71
C VAL A 105 0.93 3.46 10.83
N LEU A 106 1.60 3.42 9.68
CA LEU A 106 3.04 3.22 9.58
C LEU A 106 3.70 4.46 9.01
N ASP A 107 5.01 4.60 9.26
CA ASP A 107 5.84 5.50 8.48
C ASP A 107 5.84 5.07 7.01
N THR A 108 5.77 6.03 6.10
CA THR A 108 5.68 5.74 4.66
C THR A 108 6.88 4.96 4.14
N ASP A 109 8.10 5.25 4.61
CA ASP A 109 9.29 4.51 4.22
C ASP A 109 9.23 3.05 4.68
N ARG A 110 8.74 2.81 5.90
CA ARG A 110 8.54 1.46 6.43
C ARG A 110 7.48 0.71 5.60
N ALA A 111 6.37 1.37 5.28
CA ALA A 111 5.31 0.78 4.48
C ALA A 111 5.82 0.39 3.08
N TRP A 112 6.65 1.23 2.47
CA TRP A 112 7.27 0.91 1.19
C TRP A 112 8.19 -0.30 1.31
N GLY A 113 8.96 -0.41 2.41
CA GLY A 113 9.77 -1.60 2.69
C GLY A 113 8.93 -2.87 2.78
N VAL A 114 7.74 -2.80 3.37
CA VAL A 114 6.80 -3.93 3.42
C VAL A 114 6.36 -4.34 2.01
N VAL A 115 6.02 -3.39 1.16
CA VAL A 115 5.66 -3.66 -0.24
C VAL A 115 6.82 -4.34 -0.96
N HIS A 116 8.02 -3.84 -0.78
CA HIS A 116 9.22 -4.39 -1.41
C HIS A 116 9.48 -5.84 -0.97
N ASP A 117 9.37 -6.11 0.33
CA ASP A 117 9.53 -7.45 0.88
C ASP A 117 8.44 -8.40 0.36
N PHE A 118 7.20 -7.92 0.26
CA PHE A 118 6.10 -8.69 -0.31
C PHE A 118 6.39 -9.10 -1.76
N ILE A 119 6.90 -8.20 -2.57
CA ILE A 119 7.25 -8.48 -3.96
C ILE A 119 8.30 -9.59 -4.03
N GLN A 120 9.31 -9.54 -3.17
CA GLN A 120 10.40 -10.51 -3.15
C GLN A 120 9.98 -11.87 -2.64
N THR A 121 9.21 -11.92 -1.55
CA THR A 121 8.83 -13.16 -0.88
C THR A 121 7.51 -13.74 -1.38
N ARG A 122 6.65 -12.90 -1.96
CA ARG A 122 5.27 -13.22 -2.38
C ARG A 122 4.41 -13.77 -1.26
N ALA A 123 4.79 -13.48 -0.02
CA ALA A 123 4.11 -13.92 1.19
C ALA A 123 3.88 -12.73 2.12
N ALA A 124 2.70 -12.69 2.76
CA ALA A 124 2.33 -11.61 3.66
C ALA A 124 2.64 -11.91 5.13
N ASP A 125 2.58 -13.17 5.53
CA ASP A 125 2.71 -13.57 6.93
C ASP A 125 3.97 -13.05 7.62
N PRO A 126 5.16 -13.12 7.01
CA PRO A 126 6.37 -12.65 7.68
C PRO A 126 6.54 -11.13 7.72
N LEU A 127 5.64 -10.35 7.11
CA LEU A 127 5.80 -8.90 6.98
C LEU A 127 5.40 -8.14 8.25
N GLY A 128 4.65 -8.76 9.15
CA GLY A 128 4.20 -8.15 10.38
C GLY A 128 2.94 -8.80 10.90
N GLU A 129 2.26 -8.11 11.82
CA GLU A 129 1.01 -8.57 12.41
C GLU A 129 -0.17 -8.03 11.60
N TRP A 130 -1.10 -8.90 11.24
CA TRP A 130 -2.27 -8.55 10.46
C TRP A 130 -3.55 -8.68 11.29
N ARG A 131 -4.48 -7.75 11.11
CA ARG A 131 -5.81 -7.85 11.69
C ARG A 131 -6.86 -7.94 10.61
N GLU A 132 -7.71 -8.94 10.70
CA GLU A 132 -8.81 -9.12 9.77
C GLU A 132 -9.90 -8.07 9.99
N LEU A 133 -10.39 -7.53 8.89
CA LEU A 133 -11.47 -6.55 8.89
C LEU A 133 -12.85 -7.20 8.90
#